data_7ee6fc93421921c1f94a859a157224ae
#
_entry.id   7ee6fc93421921c1f94a859a157224ae
#
_cell.length_a   1.000
_cell.length_b   1.000
_cell.length_c   1.000
_cell.angle_alpha   90.00
_cell.angle_beta   90.00
_cell.angle_gamma   90.00
#
_symmetry.space_group_name_H-M   'P 1'
#
loop_
_entity.id
_entity.type
_entity.pdbx_description
1 polymer ?
#
loop_
_entity_poly.entity_id
_entity_poly.type
_entity_poly.pdbx_seq_one_letter_code
_entity_poly.pdbx_strand_id
1 'polypeptide(L)'
;MKNIKYINFRFILLFSLGSIVVTSCERELSDDVEFATFPPDGDVFIDAFSSGLDYFPFVDAGADPEAFSVDAEEVYAGDAAMRFDVPAFGNGFVGATFNTTANRDLSGFDALTFYAKASKAASINAIGYGISGETNNKFQVTANNLAVSTRWEKYVIPIPDASKLISETGLFWLAEGASFEGDEGGYVLWFDEIKFEKLGTIAQPKPAIFAGEDLTVQAFTGSTLNVVGLTQTFNLADGTNQAISVAPSYFNFQSSDTGVATVNELGQITVLGTGSVDITAILAGVRADGSLEITSNGALPAAPTPMRAQANVNSIFSDAYQNSTESNFLPGFGGSTTETAIINTSDGVVLSYANNNFTGIIFNNTVDASGLTFMHIDVYVQEAGTEVGLQIRDVGANQTIDTDVNTGLPIGDDKDLRVDLTGLTVGQWTSFDIPLDGDLTTQRNNLGALILVGGPNFILDNIYFYTE
;
A
#
# COMPACT_ATOMS: atom_id res chain seq x y z
N MET A 1 67.54 -39.59 -32.88
CA MET A 1 67.23 -40.41 -31.71
C MET A 1 67.46 -39.61 -30.43
N LYS A 2 66.59 -39.62 -29.54
CA LYS A 2 66.48 -38.82 -28.29
C LYS A 2 65.90 -37.40 -28.48
N ASN A 3 64.61 -37.29 -28.19
CA ASN A 3 64.02 -36.21 -27.38
C ASN A 3 62.49 -36.26 -27.50
N ILE A 4 61.84 -37.29 -26.99
CA ILE A 4 60.39 -37.31 -26.78
C ILE A 4 60.18 -38.12 -25.49
N LYS A 5 60.17 -37.48 -24.32
CA LYS A 5 59.70 -38.11 -23.10
C LYS A 5 59.46 -37.17 -21.89
N TYR A 6 59.51 -35.84 -22.02
CA TYR A 6 59.36 -34.96 -20.86
C TYR A 6 58.15 -34.01 -20.91
N ILE A 7 57.28 -34.07 -21.93
CA ILE A 7 56.15 -33.14 -22.04
C ILE A 7 54.85 -33.69 -21.42
N ASN A 8 54.75 -35.03 -21.24
CA ASN A 8 53.48 -35.61 -20.78
C ASN A 8 53.28 -35.68 -19.27
N PHE A 9 54.33 -35.47 -18.45
CA PHE A 9 54.20 -35.62 -16.99
C PHE A 9 53.73 -34.31 -16.28
N ARG A 10 53.98 -33.17 -16.87
CA ARG A 10 53.51 -31.88 -16.33
C ARG A 10 52.05 -31.59 -16.61
N PHE A 11 51.50 -32.13 -17.69
CA PHE A 11 50.08 -31.96 -18.05
C PHE A 11 49.17 -32.88 -17.22
N ILE A 12 49.61 -34.04 -16.85
CA ILE A 12 48.81 -34.96 -16.00
C ILE A 12 48.77 -34.48 -14.55
N LEU A 13 49.82 -33.82 -14.05
CA LEU A 13 49.85 -33.29 -12.67
C LEU A 13 48.97 -32.00 -12.53
N LEU A 14 48.82 -31.21 -13.58
CA LEU A 14 47.93 -30.04 -13.58
C LEU A 14 46.45 -30.42 -13.73
N PHE A 15 46.13 -31.53 -14.38
CA PHE A 15 44.76 -32.02 -14.49
C PHE A 15 44.29 -32.74 -13.23
N SER A 16 45.16 -33.36 -12.46
CA SER A 16 44.85 -33.99 -11.17
C SER A 16 44.71 -32.97 -10.01
N LEU A 17 45.33 -31.78 -10.13
CA LEU A 17 45.17 -30.70 -9.13
C LEU A 17 43.93 -29.84 -9.36
N GLY A 18 43.41 -29.82 -10.61
CA GLY A 18 42.17 -29.10 -10.97
C GLY A 18 40.87 -29.82 -10.57
N SER A 19 40.94 -31.13 -10.29
CA SER A 19 39.77 -31.97 -9.95
C SER A 19 39.45 -32.02 -8.44
N ILE A 20 40.24 -31.37 -7.58
CA ILE A 20 40.04 -31.40 -6.12
C ILE A 20 39.31 -30.15 -5.59
N VAL A 21 38.99 -29.18 -6.43
CA VAL A 21 38.40 -27.91 -5.99
C VAL A 21 36.86 -27.81 -6.22
N VAL A 22 36.19 -28.86 -6.67
CA VAL A 22 34.73 -28.84 -6.94
C VAL A 22 33.93 -29.87 -6.13
N THR A 23 34.44 -30.33 -5.00
CA THR A 23 33.56 -30.91 -3.99
C THR A 23 33.23 -29.81 -2.98
N SER A 24 32.33 -28.89 -3.36
CA SER A 24 31.48 -28.21 -2.40
C SER A 24 30.76 -29.33 -1.65
N CYS A 25 31.13 -29.55 -0.40
CA CYS A 25 30.30 -30.30 0.53
C CYS A 25 29.02 -29.47 0.70
N GLU A 26 27.99 -29.71 -0.10
CA GLU A 26 26.65 -29.53 0.37
C GLU A 26 26.48 -30.47 1.54
N ARG A 27 26.68 -29.94 2.73
CA ARG A 27 26.37 -30.63 3.97
C ARG A 27 24.85 -30.66 4.00
N GLU A 28 24.24 -31.74 3.53
CA GLU A 28 22.84 -31.99 3.85
C GLU A 28 22.72 -31.93 5.38
N LEU A 29 21.76 -31.17 5.87
CA LEU A 29 21.41 -31.15 7.27
C LEU A 29 21.11 -32.61 7.65
N SER A 30 21.77 -33.10 8.68
CA SER A 30 21.49 -34.43 9.23
C SER A 30 20.01 -34.51 9.60
N ASP A 31 19.38 -35.66 9.35
CA ASP A 31 17.99 -35.93 9.78
C ASP A 31 17.81 -35.82 11.32
N ASP A 32 18.92 -35.71 12.06
CA ASP A 32 18.95 -35.51 13.52
C ASP A 32 19.03 -34.03 13.94
N VAL A 33 18.98 -33.08 13.00
CA VAL A 33 18.94 -31.65 13.35
C VAL A 33 17.52 -31.26 13.75
N GLU A 34 17.29 -31.20 15.05
CA GLU A 34 16.09 -30.54 15.58
C GLU A 34 16.22 -29.03 15.32
N PHE A 35 15.26 -28.48 14.58
CA PHE A 35 15.13 -27.03 14.43
C PHE A 35 14.81 -26.41 15.79
N ALA A 36 15.37 -25.24 16.07
CA ALA A 36 15.04 -24.51 17.28
C ALA A 36 13.53 -24.27 17.34
N THR A 37 12.89 -24.75 18.39
CA THR A 37 11.49 -24.45 18.67
C THR A 37 11.43 -23.24 19.61
N PHE A 38 10.47 -22.36 19.38
CA PHE A 38 10.23 -21.23 20.26
C PHE A 38 9.23 -21.63 21.35
N PRO A 39 9.26 -20.97 22.55
CA PRO A 39 8.35 -21.31 23.61
C PRO A 39 6.89 -20.99 23.22
N PRO A 40 5.93 -21.90 23.51
CA PRO A 40 4.51 -21.68 23.26
C PRO A 40 3.88 -20.88 24.42
N ASP A 41 4.42 -19.70 24.71
CA ASP A 41 3.94 -18.80 25.75
C ASP A 41 2.97 -17.79 25.11
N GLY A 42 1.72 -17.84 25.55
CA GLY A 42 0.64 -16.96 25.05
C GLY A 42 0.43 -15.70 25.90
N ASP A 43 1.04 -15.59 27.07
CA ASP A 43 0.80 -14.45 27.97
C ASP A 43 1.47 -13.18 27.41
N VAL A 44 0.71 -12.08 27.40
CA VAL A 44 1.16 -10.75 27.03
C VAL A 44 1.25 -9.87 28.28
N PHE A 45 0.13 -9.66 28.95
CA PHE A 45 0.03 -8.89 30.18
C PHE A 45 -0.98 -9.54 31.13
N ILE A 46 -0.47 -10.06 32.25
CA ILE A 46 -1.25 -10.58 33.40
C ILE A 46 -0.64 -9.91 34.64
N ASP A 47 -1.22 -8.91 35.19
CA ASP A 47 -0.66 -8.07 36.28
C ASP A 47 0.70 -7.40 35.95
N ALA A 48 1.47 -7.95 35.02
CA ALA A 48 2.75 -7.45 34.55
C ALA A 48 3.02 -7.93 33.12
N PHE A 49 3.99 -7.32 32.47
CA PHE A 49 4.48 -7.81 31.19
C PHE A 49 5.06 -9.21 31.33
N SER A 50 4.69 -10.06 30.38
CA SER A 50 5.35 -11.36 30.24
C SER A 50 6.83 -11.20 29.90
N SER A 51 7.63 -12.24 30.19
CA SER A 51 9.07 -12.18 30.07
C SER A 51 9.53 -11.75 28.67
N GLY A 52 10.40 -10.75 28.61
CA GLY A 52 11.00 -10.23 27.38
C GLY A 52 10.11 -9.30 26.56
N LEU A 53 8.89 -8.99 27.03
CA LEU A 53 7.99 -8.02 26.39
C LEU A 53 8.40 -6.59 26.75
N ASP A 54 8.32 -5.68 25.78
CA ASP A 54 8.61 -4.27 25.96
C ASP A 54 7.63 -3.40 25.18
N TYR A 55 7.52 -2.12 25.57
CA TYR A 55 6.61 -1.13 25.03
C TYR A 55 7.31 -0.23 24.01
N PHE A 56 6.74 -0.15 22.80
CA PHE A 56 7.27 0.66 21.70
C PHE A 56 6.19 1.58 21.14
N PRO A 57 6.13 2.87 21.58
CA PRO A 57 5.16 3.83 21.08
C PRO A 57 5.49 4.26 19.64
N PHE A 58 4.44 4.59 18.86
CA PHE A 58 4.57 5.02 17.46
C PHE A 58 4.90 6.53 17.37
N VAL A 59 6.00 6.95 17.97
CA VAL A 59 6.40 8.37 18.07
C VAL A 59 6.60 9.02 16.70
N ASP A 60 7.16 8.32 15.73
CA ASP A 60 7.37 8.82 14.38
C ASP A 60 6.04 9.09 13.63
N ALA A 61 4.96 8.45 14.06
CA ALA A 61 3.61 8.70 13.57
C ALA A 61 2.84 9.76 14.37
N GLY A 62 3.45 10.31 15.43
CA GLY A 62 2.86 11.35 16.29
C GLY A 62 2.09 10.80 17.50
N ALA A 63 2.29 9.53 17.88
CA ALA A 63 1.70 9.00 19.12
C ALA A 63 2.38 9.63 20.34
N ASP A 64 1.60 9.85 21.39
CA ASP A 64 2.10 10.31 22.68
C ASP A 64 2.83 9.16 23.41
N PRO A 65 4.15 9.24 23.61
CA PRO A 65 4.92 8.20 24.28
C PRO A 65 4.59 8.03 25.77
N GLU A 66 4.03 9.05 26.42
CA GLU A 66 3.66 9.06 27.83
C GLU A 66 2.21 8.60 28.08
N ALA A 67 1.47 8.27 27.02
CA ALA A 67 0.07 7.87 27.12
C ALA A 67 -0.15 6.54 27.85
N PHE A 68 0.87 5.69 27.92
CA PHE A 68 0.81 4.38 28.56
C PHE A 68 1.29 4.42 30.01
N SER A 69 0.55 3.74 30.90
CA SER A 69 0.94 3.48 32.29
C SER A 69 0.35 2.16 32.76
N VAL A 70 0.75 1.72 33.96
CA VAL A 70 0.16 0.58 34.66
C VAL A 70 -0.69 1.13 35.82
N ASP A 71 -1.95 0.70 35.90
CA ASP A 71 -2.91 1.12 36.89
C ASP A 71 -3.16 -0.03 37.92
N ALA A 72 -3.05 0.24 39.20
CA ALA A 72 -3.30 -0.71 40.24
C ALA A 72 -4.66 -0.47 40.98
N GLU A 73 -5.40 0.58 40.58
CA GLU A 73 -6.70 0.90 41.18
C GLU A 73 -7.86 0.37 40.34
N GLU A 74 -7.73 0.46 39.01
CA GLU A 74 -8.75 0.03 38.06
C GLU A 74 -8.30 -1.24 37.33
N VAL A 75 -8.65 -2.41 37.89
CA VAL A 75 -8.24 -3.73 37.41
C VAL A 75 -9.47 -4.61 37.15
N TYR A 76 -9.36 -5.55 36.19
CA TYR A 76 -10.33 -6.60 36.00
C TYR A 76 -10.08 -7.77 36.98
N ALA A 77 -8.85 -8.20 37.09
CA ALA A 77 -8.40 -9.28 37.97
C ALA A 77 -6.98 -8.96 38.47
N GLY A 78 -6.52 -9.65 39.50
CA GLY A 78 -5.17 -9.49 40.02
C GLY A 78 -4.86 -8.13 40.63
N ASP A 79 -3.65 -7.61 40.34
CA ASP A 79 -3.08 -6.45 41.03
C ASP A 79 -2.84 -5.26 40.09
N ALA A 80 -2.90 -5.43 38.73
CA ALA A 80 -2.61 -4.35 37.80
C ALA A 80 -3.26 -4.54 36.41
N ALA A 81 -3.58 -3.43 35.74
CA ALA A 81 -4.07 -3.36 34.39
C ALA A 81 -3.22 -2.37 33.57
N MET A 82 -3.17 -2.56 32.24
CA MET A 82 -2.63 -1.56 31.30
C MET A 82 -3.61 -0.39 31.20
N ARG A 83 -3.10 0.84 31.24
CA ARG A 83 -3.87 2.07 31.11
C ARG A 83 -3.31 2.93 29.98
N PHE A 84 -4.21 3.46 29.16
CA PHE A 84 -3.90 4.41 28.09
C PHE A 84 -4.76 5.68 28.24
N ASP A 85 -4.10 6.82 28.33
CA ASP A 85 -4.76 8.12 28.37
C ASP A 85 -4.93 8.64 26.92
N VAL A 86 -6.13 8.43 26.35
CA VAL A 86 -6.44 8.86 24.97
C VAL A 86 -6.66 10.38 24.95
N PRO A 87 -5.88 11.14 24.13
CA PRO A 87 -5.97 12.59 24.10
C PRO A 87 -7.26 13.08 23.43
N ALA A 88 -7.63 14.34 23.71
CA ALA A 88 -8.68 15.03 22.96
C ALA A 88 -8.29 15.27 21.51
N PHE A 89 -9.30 15.49 20.64
CA PHE A 89 -9.10 15.78 19.24
C PHE A 89 -8.08 16.92 19.02
N GLY A 90 -7.16 16.72 18.10
CA GLY A 90 -6.09 17.68 17.76
C GLY A 90 -4.85 17.61 18.66
N ASN A 91 -4.84 16.77 19.71
CA ASN A 91 -3.71 16.61 20.62
C ASN A 91 -2.92 15.31 20.41
N GLY A 92 -2.97 14.74 19.20
CA GLY A 92 -2.31 13.48 18.88
C GLY A 92 -3.19 12.26 19.12
N PHE A 93 -2.56 11.10 19.32
CA PHE A 93 -3.23 9.81 19.55
C PHE A 93 -2.39 8.94 20.48
N VAL A 94 -2.96 7.89 21.03
CA VAL A 94 -2.22 6.81 21.67
C VAL A 94 -1.98 5.70 20.65
N GLY A 95 -0.75 5.19 20.59
CA GLY A 95 -0.43 4.10 19.69
C GLY A 95 0.90 3.46 20.03
N ALA A 96 0.88 2.14 20.15
CA ALA A 96 2.09 1.38 20.46
C ALA A 96 1.97 -0.08 20.04
N THR A 97 3.13 -0.71 19.89
CA THR A 97 3.25 -2.16 19.82
C THR A 97 4.01 -2.69 21.05
N PHE A 98 3.64 -3.88 21.45
CA PHE A 98 4.26 -4.64 22.55
C PHE A 98 4.95 -5.85 21.95
N ASN A 99 6.27 -5.77 21.86
CA ASN A 99 7.10 -6.76 21.19
C ASN A 99 7.96 -7.52 22.20
N THR A 100 8.12 -8.82 21.97
CA THR A 100 9.03 -9.64 22.77
C THR A 100 10.40 -9.72 22.09
N THR A 101 11.45 -9.79 22.91
CA THR A 101 12.83 -9.98 22.43
C THR A 101 13.14 -11.41 22.01
N ALA A 102 12.32 -12.38 22.45
CA ALA A 102 12.42 -13.78 22.08
C ALA A 102 11.18 -14.19 21.29
N ASN A 103 11.37 -14.77 20.11
CA ASN A 103 10.26 -15.24 19.29
C ASN A 103 9.42 -16.26 20.06
N ARG A 104 8.11 -16.29 19.79
CA ARG A 104 7.16 -17.22 20.38
C ARG A 104 6.45 -18.05 19.32
N ASP A 105 6.17 -19.28 19.67
CA ASP A 105 5.34 -20.17 18.87
C ASP A 105 3.88 -20.03 19.33
N LEU A 106 3.10 -19.31 18.54
CA LEU A 106 1.67 -19.08 18.77
C LEU A 106 0.78 -20.05 17.99
N SER A 107 1.34 -21.04 17.29
CA SER A 107 0.59 -21.99 16.47
C SER A 107 -0.39 -22.88 17.24
N GLY A 108 -0.26 -22.96 18.57
CA GLY A 108 -1.14 -23.69 19.45
C GLY A 108 -2.43 -22.96 19.82
N PHE A 109 -2.58 -21.67 19.50
CA PHE A 109 -3.67 -20.81 19.89
C PHE A 109 -4.61 -20.51 18.72
N ASP A 110 -5.83 -20.04 19.00
CA ASP A 110 -6.82 -19.65 17.97
C ASP A 110 -7.34 -18.22 18.13
N ALA A 111 -6.97 -17.52 19.21
CA ALA A 111 -7.28 -16.11 19.42
C ALA A 111 -6.28 -15.39 20.32
N LEU A 112 -6.14 -14.07 20.09
CA LEU A 112 -5.76 -13.10 21.11
C LEU A 112 -7.02 -12.70 21.86
N THR A 113 -6.98 -12.76 23.20
CA THR A 113 -8.08 -12.33 24.07
C THR A 113 -7.60 -11.32 25.08
N PHE A 114 -8.49 -10.46 25.53
CA PHE A 114 -8.25 -9.50 26.61
C PHE A 114 -9.55 -9.05 27.22
N TYR A 115 -9.49 -8.52 28.43
CA TYR A 115 -10.56 -7.73 29.00
C TYR A 115 -10.28 -6.26 28.78
N ALA A 116 -11.29 -5.48 28.42
CA ALA A 116 -11.15 -4.03 28.25
C ALA A 116 -12.36 -3.28 28.74
N LYS A 117 -12.15 -2.04 29.18
CA LYS A 117 -13.15 -1.03 29.46
C LYS A 117 -12.64 0.37 29.13
N ALA A 118 -13.54 1.33 29.03
CA ALA A 118 -13.21 2.72 28.84
C ALA A 118 -13.91 3.61 29.90
N SER A 119 -13.37 4.78 30.19
CA SER A 119 -14.00 5.75 31.10
C SER A 119 -15.29 6.36 30.52
N LYS A 120 -15.47 6.32 29.19
CA LYS A 120 -16.72 6.57 28.45
C LYS A 120 -16.87 5.51 27.36
N ALA A 121 -18.10 5.25 26.88
CA ALA A 121 -18.27 4.37 25.71
C ALA A 121 -17.49 4.93 24.52
N ALA A 122 -16.66 4.10 23.89
CA ALA A 122 -15.72 4.46 22.84
C ALA A 122 -15.63 3.37 21.78
N SER A 123 -14.88 3.66 20.70
CA SER A 123 -14.55 2.71 19.64
C SER A 123 -13.07 2.80 19.38
N ILE A 124 -12.31 1.75 19.65
CA ILE A 124 -10.87 1.71 19.37
C ILE A 124 -10.68 1.65 17.86
N ASN A 125 -9.97 2.61 17.29
CA ASN A 125 -9.75 2.71 15.82
C ASN A 125 -9.11 1.44 15.27
N ALA A 126 -8.03 0.97 15.92
CA ALA A 126 -7.31 -0.23 15.48
C ALA A 126 -6.64 -0.94 16.67
N ILE A 127 -6.78 -2.26 16.74
CA ILE A 127 -6.17 -3.09 17.78
C ILE A 127 -5.90 -4.49 17.23
N GLY A 128 -4.81 -5.12 17.65
CA GLY A 128 -4.47 -6.45 17.17
C GLY A 128 -3.11 -6.96 17.62
N TYR A 129 -2.46 -7.73 16.75
CA TYR A 129 -1.13 -8.31 16.95
C TYR A 129 -0.36 -8.38 15.62
N GLY A 130 0.91 -8.77 15.64
CA GLY A 130 1.73 -8.98 14.45
C GLY A 130 2.45 -7.74 13.94
N ILE A 131 2.51 -6.64 14.71
CA ILE A 131 3.41 -5.51 14.43
C ILE A 131 4.71 -5.78 15.20
N SER A 132 5.76 -6.15 14.46
CA SER A 132 7.07 -6.53 15.01
C SER A 132 8.12 -5.41 14.95
N GLY A 133 7.79 -4.27 14.34
CA GLY A 133 8.75 -3.20 14.06
C GLY A 133 9.66 -3.49 12.85
N GLU A 134 9.47 -4.62 12.18
CA GLU A 134 10.12 -4.93 10.90
C GLU A 134 9.39 -4.23 9.75
N THR A 135 10.08 -4.07 8.63
CA THR A 135 9.59 -3.35 7.44
C THR A 135 8.28 -3.95 6.87
N ASN A 136 8.07 -5.24 7.08
CA ASN A 136 6.85 -5.95 6.68
C ASN A 136 6.29 -6.67 7.91
N ASN A 137 5.20 -6.17 8.46
CA ASN A 137 4.44 -6.83 9.53
C ASN A 137 3.74 -8.07 8.96
N LYS A 138 4.51 -9.13 8.75
CA LYS A 138 4.17 -10.28 7.91
C LYS A 138 2.84 -10.93 8.29
N PHE A 139 2.55 -11.00 9.59
CA PHE A 139 1.35 -11.64 10.12
C PHE A 139 0.49 -10.68 10.96
N GLN A 140 0.43 -9.42 10.54
CA GLN A 140 -0.41 -8.43 11.21
C GLN A 140 -1.88 -8.79 11.05
N VAL A 141 -2.60 -8.67 12.17
CA VAL A 141 -4.05 -8.74 12.26
C VAL A 141 -4.56 -7.49 12.94
N THR A 142 -5.67 -6.95 12.43
CA THR A 142 -6.29 -5.73 12.95
C THR A 142 -7.79 -5.91 13.10
N ALA A 143 -8.31 -5.71 14.28
CA ALA A 143 -9.72 -5.41 14.50
C ALA A 143 -9.89 -3.89 14.44
N ASN A 144 -10.75 -3.41 13.55
CA ASN A 144 -11.01 -1.99 13.38
C ASN A 144 -12.31 -1.59 14.06
N ASN A 145 -12.35 -0.39 14.61
CA ASN A 145 -13.53 0.20 15.24
C ASN A 145 -14.15 -0.71 16.31
N LEU A 146 -13.30 -1.27 17.18
CA LEU A 146 -13.74 -2.16 18.24
C LEU A 146 -14.47 -1.36 19.33
N ALA A 147 -15.78 -1.56 19.44
CA ALA A 147 -16.60 -0.87 20.43
C ALA A 147 -16.25 -1.33 21.86
N VAL A 148 -15.93 -0.39 22.75
CA VAL A 148 -15.59 -0.65 24.16
C VAL A 148 -16.57 0.08 25.08
N SER A 149 -17.13 -0.66 26.04
CA SER A 149 -18.08 -0.13 27.03
C SER A 149 -17.37 0.41 28.30
N THR A 150 -18.14 0.98 29.19
CA THR A 150 -17.64 1.43 30.51
C THR A 150 -17.55 0.30 31.55
N ARG A 151 -17.80 -0.94 31.16
CA ARG A 151 -17.69 -2.13 31.99
C ARG A 151 -16.61 -3.04 31.42
N TRP A 152 -15.96 -3.80 32.26
CA TRP A 152 -15.06 -4.85 31.85
C TRP A 152 -15.82 -5.91 31.06
N GLU A 153 -15.39 -6.11 29.80
CA GLU A 153 -15.90 -7.13 28.88
C GLU A 153 -14.75 -7.87 28.22
N LYS A 154 -14.94 -9.16 27.92
CA LYS A 154 -13.95 -9.97 27.25
C LYS A 154 -14.05 -9.74 25.72
N TYR A 155 -12.92 -9.46 25.09
CA TYR A 155 -12.78 -9.28 23.65
C TYR A 155 -11.97 -10.42 23.06
N VAL A 156 -12.25 -10.74 21.80
CA VAL A 156 -11.64 -11.85 21.08
C VAL A 156 -11.23 -11.37 19.69
N ILE A 157 -9.93 -11.47 19.38
CA ILE A 157 -9.40 -11.24 18.04
C ILE A 157 -8.92 -12.60 17.51
N PRO A 158 -9.65 -13.22 16.56
CA PRO A 158 -9.30 -14.52 16.03
C PRO A 158 -7.97 -14.55 15.31
N ILE A 159 -7.31 -15.71 15.29
CA ILE A 159 -6.11 -15.97 14.50
C ILE A 159 -6.54 -16.56 13.14
N PRO A 160 -6.16 -15.93 12.01
CA PRO A 160 -6.57 -16.38 10.67
C PRO A 160 -6.06 -17.77 10.30
N ASP A 161 -4.78 -18.03 10.59
CA ASP A 161 -4.11 -19.30 10.37
C ASP A 161 -2.98 -19.46 11.39
N ALA A 162 -3.26 -20.17 12.47
CA ALA A 162 -2.30 -20.38 13.55
C ALA A 162 -1.04 -21.12 13.07
N SER A 163 -1.13 -21.97 12.04
CA SER A 163 0.02 -22.73 11.55
C SER A 163 1.17 -21.87 11.02
N LYS A 164 0.89 -20.60 10.72
CA LYS A 164 1.89 -19.63 10.25
C LYS A 164 2.61 -18.89 11.39
N LEU A 165 2.07 -18.92 12.62
CA LEU A 165 2.57 -18.15 13.76
C LEU A 165 3.58 -18.93 14.61
N ILE A 166 4.55 -19.57 13.99
CA ILE A 166 5.57 -20.40 14.65
C ILE A 166 6.72 -19.57 15.24
N SER A 167 6.80 -18.28 14.94
CA SER A 167 7.93 -17.42 15.30
C SER A 167 7.53 -15.95 15.34
N GLU A 168 6.72 -15.57 16.33
CA GLU A 168 6.17 -14.22 16.43
C GLU A 168 6.85 -13.40 17.53
N THR A 169 7.01 -12.08 17.27
CA THR A 169 7.52 -11.10 18.24
C THR A 169 6.52 -9.99 18.54
N GLY A 170 5.65 -9.61 17.61
CA GLY A 170 4.64 -8.58 17.78
C GLY A 170 3.36 -9.16 18.44
N LEU A 171 3.23 -9.03 19.76
CA LEU A 171 2.20 -9.78 20.48
C LEU A 171 0.90 -9.01 20.69
N PHE A 172 0.99 -7.70 20.79
CA PHE A 172 -0.16 -6.82 20.97
C PHE A 172 0.14 -5.43 20.44
N TRP A 173 -0.83 -4.76 19.86
CA TRP A 173 -0.72 -3.36 19.48
C TRP A 173 -2.07 -2.69 19.43
N LEU A 174 -2.09 -1.37 19.59
CA LEU A 174 -3.28 -0.55 19.38
C LEU A 174 -2.91 0.82 18.84
N ALA A 175 -3.89 1.46 18.20
CA ALA A 175 -3.88 2.88 17.87
C ALA A 175 -5.27 3.45 18.08
N GLU A 176 -5.36 4.53 18.86
CA GLU A 176 -6.61 5.18 19.19
C GLU A 176 -6.43 6.68 19.36
N GLY A 177 -7.31 7.44 18.76
CA GLY A 177 -7.38 8.90 18.92
C GLY A 177 -8.78 9.42 18.65
N ALA A 178 -9.06 10.65 19.08
CA ALA A 178 -10.33 11.28 18.80
C ALA A 178 -10.51 11.45 17.27
N SER A 179 -11.62 10.95 16.73
CA SER A 179 -11.83 10.79 15.28
C SER A 179 -12.35 12.07 14.59
N PHE A 180 -12.86 13.06 15.31
CA PHE A 180 -13.44 14.27 14.74
C PHE A 180 -13.45 15.44 15.72
N GLU A 181 -13.44 16.65 15.19
CA GLU A 181 -13.61 17.90 15.96
C GLU A 181 -14.97 17.89 16.69
N GLY A 182 -14.95 18.01 18.00
CA GLY A 182 -16.14 17.89 18.86
C GLY A 182 -16.20 16.59 19.65
N ASP A 183 -15.30 15.66 19.44
CA ASP A 183 -14.98 14.61 20.39
C ASP A 183 -14.17 15.24 21.54
N GLU A 184 -14.92 15.95 22.40
CA GLU A 184 -14.38 16.82 23.43
C GLU A 184 -13.77 16.04 24.57
N GLY A 185 -12.61 15.71 24.49
CA GLY A 185 -11.95 15.26 25.66
C GLY A 185 -11.53 13.85 25.62
N GLY A 186 -10.34 13.73 26.02
CA GLY A 186 -9.67 12.50 26.29
C GLY A 186 -10.48 11.59 27.19
N TYR A 187 -10.16 10.35 27.09
CA TYR A 187 -10.73 9.31 27.90
C TYR A 187 -9.66 8.28 28.22
N VAL A 188 -9.96 7.38 29.11
CA VAL A 188 -9.03 6.34 29.53
C VAL A 188 -9.53 5.00 29.01
N LEU A 189 -8.63 4.22 28.44
CA LEU A 189 -8.79 2.81 28.12
C LEU A 189 -7.99 1.98 29.12
N TRP A 190 -8.59 0.89 29.60
CA TRP A 190 -7.90 -0.13 30.39
C TRP A 190 -7.99 -1.48 29.71
N PHE A 191 -6.87 -2.22 29.76
CA PHE A 191 -6.77 -3.58 29.28
C PHE A 191 -6.18 -4.47 30.37
N ASP A 192 -6.69 -5.70 30.45
CA ASP A 192 -6.26 -6.67 31.46
C ASP A 192 -6.37 -8.09 30.91
N GLU A 193 -5.64 -9.02 31.48
CA GLU A 193 -5.62 -10.44 31.05
C GLU A 193 -5.41 -10.60 29.54
N ILE A 194 -4.41 -9.89 28.99
CA ILE A 194 -4.08 -9.95 27.56
C ILE A 194 -3.26 -11.20 27.29
N LYS A 195 -3.80 -12.12 26.50
CA LYS A 195 -3.14 -13.39 26.19
C LYS A 195 -3.66 -14.05 24.91
N PHE A 196 -2.84 -14.89 24.32
CA PHE A 196 -3.28 -15.83 23.31
C PHE A 196 -3.90 -17.05 23.97
N GLU A 197 -5.07 -17.47 23.53
CA GLU A 197 -5.81 -18.61 24.06
C GLU A 197 -6.25 -19.56 22.97
N LYS A 198 -6.42 -20.83 23.31
CA LYS A 198 -7.12 -21.82 22.49
C LYS A 198 -8.55 -21.95 22.98
N LEU A 199 -9.46 -21.18 22.40
CA LEU A 199 -10.87 -21.17 22.76
C LEU A 199 -11.62 -22.39 22.20
N GLY A 200 -11.28 -22.82 21.00
CA GLY A 200 -11.93 -23.95 20.31
C GLY A 200 -13.39 -23.67 19.91
N THR A 201 -13.84 -22.42 20.02
CA THR A 201 -15.22 -22.00 19.71
C THR A 201 -15.32 -20.99 18.58
N ILE A 202 -14.18 -20.64 17.97
CA ILE A 202 -14.12 -19.76 16.79
C ILE A 202 -14.52 -20.59 15.57
N ALA A 203 -15.54 -20.12 14.84
CA ALA A 203 -16.15 -20.92 13.78
C ALA A 203 -16.39 -20.11 12.49
N GLN A 204 -16.72 -20.81 11.42
CA GLN A 204 -17.18 -20.28 10.14
C GLN A 204 -16.26 -19.21 9.56
N PRO A 205 -14.96 -19.48 9.37
CA PRO A 205 -14.05 -18.53 8.76
C PRO A 205 -14.51 -18.17 7.34
N LYS A 206 -14.62 -16.87 7.06
CA LYS A 206 -14.97 -16.32 5.75
C LYS A 206 -13.88 -15.33 5.35
N PRO A 207 -12.83 -15.79 4.68
CA PRO A 207 -11.80 -14.90 4.13
C PRO A 207 -12.34 -14.15 2.91
N ALA A 208 -11.84 -12.94 2.68
CA ALA A 208 -12.16 -12.15 1.49
C ALA A 208 -10.92 -11.39 1.00
N ILE A 209 -10.84 -11.24 -0.32
CA ILE A 209 -9.95 -10.34 -1.04
C ILE A 209 -10.83 -9.32 -1.79
N PHE A 210 -10.29 -8.13 -2.09
CA PHE A 210 -11.05 -7.04 -2.72
C PHE A 210 -12.39 -6.74 -1.99
N ALA A 211 -12.39 -6.84 -0.66
CA ALA A 211 -13.57 -6.68 0.19
C ALA A 211 -14.74 -7.64 -0.17
N GLY A 212 -14.45 -8.76 -0.83
CA GLY A 212 -15.43 -9.75 -1.26
C GLY A 212 -16.04 -9.49 -2.65
N GLU A 213 -15.55 -8.49 -3.37
CA GLU A 213 -16.07 -8.13 -4.69
C GLU A 213 -15.31 -8.87 -5.81
N ASP A 214 -16.03 -9.25 -6.87
CA ASP A 214 -15.42 -9.72 -8.11
C ASP A 214 -15.16 -8.53 -9.03
N LEU A 215 -13.89 -8.23 -9.25
CA LEU A 215 -13.44 -7.09 -10.03
C LEU A 215 -12.91 -7.49 -11.39
N THR A 216 -12.99 -6.58 -12.35
CA THR A 216 -12.42 -6.75 -13.70
C THR A 216 -11.56 -5.54 -14.02
N VAL A 217 -10.34 -5.76 -14.53
CA VAL A 217 -9.42 -4.70 -14.92
C VAL A 217 -8.74 -5.01 -16.26
N GLN A 218 -8.47 -3.96 -17.03
CA GLN A 218 -7.58 -4.05 -18.17
C GLN A 218 -6.18 -3.60 -17.75
N ALA A 219 -5.17 -4.35 -18.24
CA ALA A 219 -3.78 -4.07 -17.91
C ALA A 219 -2.87 -4.32 -19.12
N PHE A 220 -1.64 -3.87 -19.01
CA PHE A 220 -0.59 -4.11 -20.01
C PHE A 220 0.48 -5.02 -19.43
N THR A 221 1.21 -5.69 -20.31
CA THR A 221 2.43 -6.39 -19.93
C THR A 221 3.41 -5.43 -19.27
N GLY A 222 3.92 -5.81 -18.09
CA GLY A 222 4.76 -4.96 -17.25
C GLY A 222 4.00 -4.23 -16.14
N SER A 223 2.66 -4.13 -16.21
CA SER A 223 1.87 -3.55 -15.12
C SER A 223 1.98 -4.35 -13.83
N THR A 224 1.98 -3.65 -12.70
CA THR A 224 1.89 -4.23 -11.37
C THR A 224 0.61 -3.76 -10.69
N LEU A 225 -0.10 -4.69 -10.04
CA LEU A 225 -1.32 -4.44 -9.27
C LEU A 225 -1.15 -5.06 -7.88
N ASN A 226 -2.00 -4.70 -6.93
CA ASN A 226 -1.97 -5.28 -5.60
C ASN A 226 -3.34 -5.84 -5.22
N VAL A 227 -3.35 -6.98 -4.55
CA VAL A 227 -4.54 -7.48 -3.89
C VAL A 227 -4.78 -6.65 -2.64
N VAL A 228 -5.96 -6.06 -2.53
CA VAL A 228 -6.37 -5.18 -1.42
C VAL A 228 -7.67 -5.67 -0.77
N GLY A 229 -8.13 -5.01 0.28
CA GLY A 229 -9.38 -5.36 0.96
C GLY A 229 -9.34 -6.76 1.59
N LEU A 230 -8.18 -7.13 2.14
CA LEU A 230 -7.91 -8.44 2.74
C LEU A 230 -8.54 -8.52 4.13
N THR A 231 -9.56 -9.36 4.27
CA THR A 231 -10.29 -9.53 5.52
C THR A 231 -10.59 -10.98 5.80
N GLN A 232 -10.91 -11.27 7.06
CA GLN A 232 -11.54 -12.52 7.45
C GLN A 232 -12.59 -12.26 8.53
N THR A 233 -13.75 -12.90 8.39
CA THR A 233 -14.82 -12.83 9.39
C THR A 233 -14.98 -14.19 10.04
N PHE A 234 -15.17 -14.19 11.37
CA PHE A 234 -15.42 -15.38 12.15
C PHE A 234 -16.71 -15.22 12.96
N ASN A 235 -17.39 -16.33 13.23
CA ASN A 235 -18.48 -16.39 14.18
C ASN A 235 -17.92 -16.76 15.56
N LEU A 236 -18.17 -15.91 16.56
CA LEU A 236 -17.76 -16.12 17.95
C LEU A 236 -18.81 -16.91 18.75
N ALA A 237 -18.41 -17.39 19.92
CA ALA A 237 -19.27 -18.20 20.79
C ALA A 237 -20.55 -17.50 21.26
N ASP A 238 -20.56 -16.20 21.35
CA ASP A 238 -21.72 -15.36 21.67
C ASP A 238 -22.67 -15.14 20.50
N GLY A 239 -22.32 -15.65 19.30
CA GLY A 239 -23.07 -15.50 18.06
C GLY A 239 -22.75 -14.23 17.29
N THR A 240 -21.83 -13.39 17.76
CA THR A 240 -21.37 -12.21 17.00
C THR A 240 -20.43 -12.60 15.87
N ASN A 241 -20.36 -11.77 14.84
CA ASN A 241 -19.38 -11.89 13.75
C ASN A 241 -18.25 -10.89 14.00
N GLN A 242 -17.04 -11.41 14.20
CA GLN A 242 -15.83 -10.60 14.32
C GLN A 242 -15.13 -10.54 12.98
N ALA A 243 -15.12 -9.37 12.35
CA ALA A 243 -14.31 -9.10 11.17
C ALA A 243 -12.93 -8.55 11.57
N ILE A 244 -11.90 -8.98 10.88
CA ILE A 244 -10.53 -8.53 11.05
C ILE A 244 -9.90 -8.25 9.68
N SER A 245 -9.04 -7.24 9.60
CA SER A 245 -8.12 -7.05 8.48
C SER A 245 -6.90 -7.95 8.67
N VAL A 246 -6.41 -8.51 7.59
CA VAL A 246 -5.43 -9.60 7.62
C VAL A 246 -4.30 -9.29 6.66
N ALA A 247 -3.05 -9.44 7.10
CA ALA A 247 -1.88 -9.27 6.25
C ALA A 247 -1.86 -10.26 5.06
N PRO A 248 -1.33 -9.87 3.89
CA PRO A 248 -1.30 -10.71 2.69
C PRO A 248 -0.68 -12.08 2.92
N SER A 249 0.35 -12.19 3.75
CA SER A 249 1.10 -13.43 4.00
C SER A 249 0.27 -14.55 4.66
N TYR A 250 -0.92 -14.26 5.16
CA TYR A 250 -1.87 -15.29 5.58
C TYR A 250 -2.51 -16.01 4.41
N PHE A 251 -2.65 -15.35 3.26
CA PHE A 251 -3.28 -15.90 2.07
C PHE A 251 -2.33 -16.72 1.21
N ASN A 252 -2.87 -17.69 0.52
CA ASN A 252 -2.24 -18.37 -0.60
C ASN A 252 -2.92 -17.87 -1.87
N PHE A 253 -2.31 -16.90 -2.54
CA PHE A 253 -2.81 -16.33 -3.78
C PHE A 253 -2.60 -17.29 -4.94
N GLN A 254 -3.51 -17.27 -5.90
CA GLN A 254 -3.50 -18.12 -7.08
C GLN A 254 -3.79 -17.31 -8.33
N SER A 255 -3.06 -17.63 -9.40
CA SER A 255 -3.32 -17.15 -10.75
C SER A 255 -3.80 -18.32 -11.59
N SER A 256 -4.89 -18.16 -12.34
CA SER A 256 -5.41 -19.19 -13.25
C SER A 256 -4.51 -19.40 -14.48
N ASP A 257 -3.70 -18.40 -14.85
CA ASP A 257 -2.70 -18.48 -15.93
C ASP A 257 -1.46 -17.64 -15.58
N THR A 258 -0.41 -18.32 -15.12
CA THR A 258 0.87 -17.68 -14.77
C THR A 258 1.64 -17.16 -15.98
N GLY A 259 1.26 -17.49 -17.19
CA GLY A 259 1.81 -16.91 -18.43
C GLY A 259 1.23 -15.53 -18.72
N VAL A 260 0.02 -15.23 -18.21
CA VAL A 260 -0.63 -13.92 -18.33
C VAL A 260 -0.30 -13.03 -17.16
N ALA A 261 -0.46 -13.50 -15.92
CA ALA A 261 -0.03 -12.77 -14.73
C ALA A 261 0.38 -13.71 -13.60
N THR A 262 1.32 -13.26 -12.77
CA THR A 262 1.71 -13.93 -11.52
C THR A 262 1.31 -13.10 -10.32
N VAL A 263 1.13 -13.75 -9.17
CA VAL A 263 0.91 -13.07 -7.88
C VAL A 263 1.87 -13.65 -6.84
N ASN A 264 2.52 -12.78 -6.07
CA ASN A 264 3.46 -13.21 -5.03
C ASN A 264 2.78 -13.34 -3.65
N GLU A 265 3.54 -13.76 -2.62
CA GLU A 265 3.03 -13.95 -1.25
C GLU A 265 2.56 -12.66 -0.56
N LEU A 266 2.95 -11.50 -1.07
CA LEU A 266 2.52 -10.19 -0.58
C LEU A 266 1.30 -9.65 -1.33
N GLY A 267 0.71 -10.46 -2.23
CA GLY A 267 -0.44 -10.04 -3.04
C GLY A 267 -0.10 -9.09 -4.18
N GLN A 268 1.21 -8.92 -4.50
CA GLN A 268 1.60 -8.14 -5.66
C GLN A 268 1.46 -8.98 -6.92
N ILE A 269 0.70 -8.48 -7.88
CA ILE A 269 0.44 -9.08 -9.17
C ILE A 269 1.35 -8.44 -10.20
N THR A 270 1.94 -9.25 -11.08
CA THR A 270 2.73 -8.79 -12.24
C THR A 270 2.14 -9.37 -13.51
N VAL A 271 1.77 -8.50 -14.45
CA VAL A 271 1.23 -8.88 -15.76
C VAL A 271 2.39 -9.17 -16.72
N LEU A 272 2.43 -10.38 -17.27
CA LEU A 272 3.56 -10.89 -18.07
C LEU A 272 3.24 -11.07 -19.55
N GLY A 273 1.98 -11.36 -19.89
CA GLY A 273 1.59 -11.73 -21.25
C GLY A 273 0.17 -11.30 -21.61
N THR A 274 -0.25 -11.62 -22.82
CA THR A 274 -1.60 -11.35 -23.32
C THR A 274 -2.59 -12.45 -22.90
N GLY A 275 -3.84 -12.08 -22.70
CA GLY A 275 -4.94 -13.01 -22.36
C GLY A 275 -5.74 -12.54 -21.17
N SER A 276 -6.67 -13.41 -20.72
CA SER A 276 -7.43 -13.20 -19.47
C SER A 276 -6.95 -14.16 -18.39
N VAL A 277 -6.91 -13.68 -17.14
CA VAL A 277 -6.48 -14.44 -15.98
C VAL A 277 -7.27 -14.03 -14.75
N ASP A 278 -7.64 -15.02 -13.92
CA ASP A 278 -8.28 -14.78 -12.62
C ASP A 278 -7.25 -14.88 -11.49
N ILE A 279 -7.25 -13.88 -10.63
CA ILE A 279 -6.51 -13.90 -9.36
C ILE A 279 -7.51 -14.20 -8.24
N THR A 280 -7.21 -15.25 -7.49
CA THR A 280 -8.02 -15.74 -6.36
C THR A 280 -7.13 -16.03 -5.17
N ALA A 281 -7.71 -16.33 -4.00
CA ALA A 281 -6.94 -16.67 -2.81
C ALA A 281 -7.61 -17.74 -1.96
N ILE A 282 -6.78 -18.41 -1.14
CA ILE A 282 -7.21 -19.37 -0.11
C ILE A 282 -6.55 -18.94 1.20
N LEU A 283 -7.29 -18.97 2.30
CA LEU A 283 -6.76 -18.78 3.64
C LEU A 283 -7.16 -19.95 4.53
N ALA A 284 -6.20 -20.62 5.18
CA ALA A 284 -6.41 -21.79 6.04
C ALA A 284 -7.32 -22.87 5.41
N GLY A 285 -7.16 -23.09 4.09
CA GLY A 285 -7.95 -24.09 3.33
C GLY A 285 -9.34 -23.62 2.88
N VAL A 286 -9.77 -22.41 3.23
CA VAL A 286 -11.04 -21.82 2.80
C VAL A 286 -10.79 -20.86 1.64
N ARG A 287 -11.53 -21.01 0.54
CA ARG A 287 -11.47 -20.06 -0.57
C ARG A 287 -12.00 -18.70 -0.12
N ALA A 288 -11.25 -17.66 -0.44
CA ALA A 288 -11.68 -16.28 -0.18
C ALA A 288 -12.81 -15.87 -1.14
N ASP A 289 -13.76 -15.09 -0.62
CA ASP A 289 -14.71 -14.35 -1.43
C ASP A 289 -13.99 -13.22 -2.18
N GLY A 290 -14.50 -12.87 -3.38
CA GLY A 290 -13.88 -11.91 -4.26
C GLY A 290 -12.79 -12.49 -5.17
N SER A 291 -12.60 -11.84 -6.31
CA SER A 291 -11.61 -12.19 -7.33
C SER A 291 -11.23 -10.97 -8.17
N LEU A 292 -10.12 -11.07 -8.92
CA LEU A 292 -9.76 -10.08 -9.93
C LEU A 292 -9.54 -10.78 -11.27
N GLU A 293 -10.41 -10.48 -12.23
CA GLU A 293 -10.19 -10.83 -13.63
C GLU A 293 -9.35 -9.74 -14.30
N ILE A 294 -8.18 -10.12 -14.81
CA ILE A 294 -7.29 -9.23 -15.56
C ILE A 294 -7.35 -9.61 -17.03
N THR A 295 -7.71 -8.66 -17.89
CA THR A 295 -7.55 -8.79 -19.34
C THR A 295 -6.35 -8.00 -19.80
N SER A 296 -5.33 -8.68 -20.34
CA SER A 296 -4.11 -8.06 -20.85
C SER A 296 -4.10 -8.09 -22.38
N ASN A 297 -4.00 -6.92 -22.97
CA ASN A 297 -3.87 -6.73 -24.42
C ASN A 297 -2.40 -6.78 -24.92
N GLY A 298 -1.47 -7.13 -24.04
CA GLY A 298 -0.03 -7.17 -24.34
C GLY A 298 0.68 -5.89 -23.92
N ALA A 299 1.79 -5.58 -24.60
CA ALA A 299 2.55 -4.37 -24.31
C ALA A 299 1.76 -3.11 -24.69
N LEU A 300 1.85 -2.06 -23.87
CA LEU A 300 1.37 -0.75 -24.27
C LEU A 300 2.20 -0.29 -25.49
N PRO A 301 1.56 0.16 -26.57
CA PRO A 301 2.29 0.75 -27.67
C PRO A 301 3.11 1.96 -27.20
N ALA A 302 4.32 2.14 -27.77
CA ALA A 302 5.14 3.30 -27.51
C ALA A 302 4.39 4.60 -27.85
N ALA A 303 4.54 5.62 -27.01
CA ALA A 303 4.08 6.96 -27.35
C ALA A 303 4.88 7.53 -28.52
N PRO A 304 4.33 8.49 -29.29
CA PRO A 304 5.07 9.16 -30.35
C PRO A 304 6.33 9.83 -29.80
N THR A 305 7.49 9.53 -30.39
CA THR A 305 8.76 10.12 -29.94
C THR A 305 8.81 11.62 -30.25
N PRO A 306 8.94 12.50 -29.25
CA PRO A 306 9.08 13.93 -29.48
C PRO A 306 10.37 14.27 -30.30
N MET A 307 10.26 15.21 -31.23
CA MET A 307 11.38 15.58 -32.11
C MET A 307 11.87 17.03 -31.92
N ARG A 308 11.35 17.75 -30.91
CA ARG A 308 11.75 19.15 -30.67
C ARG A 308 13.08 19.19 -29.94
N ALA A 309 13.87 20.24 -30.19
CA ALA A 309 15.12 20.44 -29.47
C ALA A 309 14.83 20.75 -27.97
N GLN A 310 15.56 20.11 -27.06
CA GLN A 310 15.43 20.34 -25.60
C GLN A 310 15.46 21.83 -25.22
N ALA A 311 16.23 22.66 -25.93
CA ALA A 311 16.33 24.09 -25.65
C ALA A 311 15.02 24.88 -25.89
N ASN A 312 14.06 24.31 -26.62
CA ASN A 312 12.77 24.91 -26.92
C ASN A 312 11.63 24.30 -26.09
N VAL A 313 11.96 23.45 -25.11
CA VAL A 313 11.00 22.64 -24.35
C VAL A 313 11.19 22.83 -22.86
N ASN A 314 10.10 23.06 -22.12
CA ASN A 314 9.98 22.87 -20.68
C ASN A 314 9.12 21.64 -20.42
N SER A 315 9.77 20.50 -20.13
CA SER A 315 9.10 19.23 -19.90
C SER A 315 8.56 19.13 -18.47
N ILE A 316 7.36 18.57 -18.33
CA ILE A 316 6.73 18.19 -17.06
C ILE A 316 6.85 16.69 -16.84
N PHE A 317 6.63 15.90 -17.92
CA PHE A 317 6.73 14.46 -17.89
C PHE A 317 7.04 13.93 -19.29
N SER A 318 8.22 13.40 -19.50
CA SER A 318 8.62 12.75 -20.76
C SER A 318 9.94 12.03 -20.56
N ASP A 319 10.10 10.87 -21.17
CA ASP A 319 11.37 10.15 -21.22
C ASP A 319 12.34 10.75 -22.25
N ALA A 320 11.82 11.52 -23.20
CA ALA A 320 12.63 12.16 -24.25
C ALA A 320 13.33 13.44 -23.80
N TYR A 321 12.88 14.04 -22.71
CA TYR A 321 13.35 15.33 -22.22
C TYR A 321 13.70 15.31 -20.74
N GLN A 322 14.62 16.19 -20.33
CA GLN A 322 14.82 16.46 -18.92
C GLN A 322 13.64 17.30 -18.40
N ASN A 323 12.94 16.82 -17.39
CA ASN A 323 11.84 17.54 -16.77
C ASN A 323 12.34 18.81 -16.06
N SER A 324 11.61 19.91 -16.23
CA SER A 324 11.91 21.22 -15.69
C SER A 324 11.61 21.33 -14.19
N THR A 325 10.68 20.51 -13.71
CA THR A 325 10.26 20.42 -12.31
C THR A 325 9.85 18.99 -11.99
N GLU A 326 9.93 18.64 -10.72
CA GLU A 326 9.22 17.47 -10.21
C GLU A 326 7.73 17.79 -10.06
N SER A 327 6.88 16.78 -10.10
CA SER A 327 5.44 16.97 -10.03
C SER A 327 4.77 15.92 -9.17
N ASN A 328 3.72 16.32 -8.46
CA ASN A 328 2.81 15.39 -7.79
C ASN A 328 1.69 15.01 -8.77
N PHE A 329 1.67 13.76 -9.19
CA PHE A 329 0.72 13.24 -10.19
C PHE A 329 -0.61 12.79 -9.59
N LEU A 330 -0.74 12.71 -8.26
CA LEU A 330 -1.98 12.43 -7.53
C LEU A 330 -2.03 13.26 -6.25
N PRO A 331 -2.42 14.53 -6.32
CA PRO A 331 -2.41 15.45 -5.17
C PRO A 331 -3.47 15.15 -4.10
N GLY A 332 -4.39 14.20 -4.34
CA GLY A 332 -5.41 13.80 -3.37
C GLY A 332 -6.46 14.90 -3.13
N PHE A 333 -6.95 15.53 -4.17
CA PHE A 333 -8.01 16.53 -4.06
C PHE A 333 -9.26 15.97 -3.38
N GLY A 334 -9.83 16.73 -2.44
CA GLY A 334 -11.03 16.31 -1.73
C GLY A 334 -12.20 16.03 -2.71
N GLY A 335 -12.80 14.84 -2.61
CA GLY A 335 -13.85 14.38 -3.51
C GLY A 335 -13.38 13.76 -4.84
N SER A 336 -12.07 13.66 -5.07
CA SER A 336 -11.51 12.90 -6.19
C SER A 336 -11.70 11.40 -5.97
N THR A 337 -12.11 10.69 -7.04
CA THR A 337 -12.18 9.22 -7.09
C THR A 337 -11.06 8.63 -7.94
N THR A 338 -10.16 9.47 -8.43
CA THR A 338 -9.12 9.09 -9.38
C THR A 338 -8.06 8.21 -8.74
N GLU A 339 -7.69 7.16 -9.44
CA GLU A 339 -6.55 6.31 -9.13
C GLU A 339 -5.44 6.57 -10.15
N THR A 340 -4.19 6.60 -9.69
CA THR A 340 -3.02 6.87 -10.55
C THR A 340 -1.96 5.82 -10.35
N ALA A 341 -1.34 5.39 -11.44
CA ALA A 341 -0.18 4.52 -11.42
C ALA A 341 0.88 4.99 -12.43
N ILE A 342 2.14 4.81 -12.07
CA ILE A 342 3.26 4.91 -13.01
C ILE A 342 3.49 3.51 -13.57
N ILE A 343 3.33 3.35 -14.89
CA ILE A 343 3.52 2.08 -15.58
C ILE A 343 4.88 2.10 -16.27
N ASN A 344 5.72 1.10 -15.98
CA ASN A 344 6.95 0.87 -16.72
C ASN A 344 6.63 0.17 -18.05
N THR A 345 7.12 0.71 -19.14
CA THR A 345 6.97 0.15 -20.50
C THR A 345 8.33 -0.26 -21.04
N SER A 346 8.37 -0.80 -22.26
CA SER A 346 9.64 -1.19 -22.90
C SER A 346 10.50 0.01 -23.32
N ASP A 347 9.92 1.18 -23.43
CA ASP A 347 10.54 2.41 -23.93
C ASP A 347 10.47 3.58 -22.96
N GLY A 348 10.08 3.32 -21.69
CA GLY A 348 10.08 4.33 -20.65
C GLY A 348 8.97 4.15 -19.63
N VAL A 349 8.47 5.26 -19.10
CA VAL A 349 7.40 5.29 -18.10
C VAL A 349 6.23 6.14 -18.59
N VAL A 350 5.02 5.75 -18.20
CA VAL A 350 3.79 6.48 -18.51
C VAL A 350 2.93 6.66 -17.26
N LEU A 351 2.05 7.66 -17.27
CA LEU A 351 1.09 7.93 -16.20
C LEU A 351 -0.26 7.34 -16.55
N SER A 352 -0.79 6.46 -15.71
CA SER A 352 -2.13 5.89 -15.86
C SER A 352 -3.12 6.53 -14.90
N TYR A 353 -4.29 6.89 -15.39
CA TYR A 353 -5.41 7.45 -14.62
C TYR A 353 -6.66 6.62 -14.83
N ALA A 354 -7.22 6.11 -13.73
CA ALA A 354 -8.45 5.33 -13.72
C ALA A 354 -9.50 5.97 -12.81
N ASN A 355 -10.77 5.69 -13.08
CA ASN A 355 -11.91 6.20 -12.31
C ASN A 355 -11.92 7.74 -12.15
N ASN A 356 -11.39 8.45 -13.15
CA ASN A 356 -11.19 9.89 -13.05
C ASN A 356 -12.50 10.65 -13.10
N ASN A 357 -12.90 11.24 -11.95
CA ASN A 357 -13.86 12.32 -11.92
C ASN A 357 -13.16 13.69 -12.06
N PHE A 358 -12.09 13.92 -11.31
CA PHE A 358 -11.12 15.00 -11.49
C PHE A 358 -9.86 14.70 -10.68
N THR A 359 -8.72 15.15 -11.19
CA THR A 359 -7.42 15.09 -10.50
C THR A 359 -6.52 16.22 -10.99
N GLY A 360 -5.28 16.27 -10.52
CA GLY A 360 -4.30 17.24 -10.96
C GLY A 360 -2.90 16.64 -11.13
N ILE A 361 -2.07 17.36 -11.86
CA ILE A 361 -0.62 17.26 -11.86
C ILE A 361 -0.11 18.58 -11.32
N ILE A 362 0.39 18.58 -10.09
CA ILE A 362 0.85 19.78 -9.40
C ILE A 362 2.36 19.88 -9.53
N PHE A 363 2.83 20.99 -10.04
CA PHE A 363 4.27 21.23 -10.23
C PHE A 363 4.89 21.66 -8.90
N ASN A 364 5.99 21.04 -8.50
CA ASN A 364 6.69 21.42 -7.27
C ASN A 364 7.29 22.83 -7.34
N ASN A 365 7.65 23.26 -8.56
CA ASN A 365 8.03 24.64 -8.85
C ASN A 365 7.26 25.12 -10.07
N THR A 366 6.80 26.35 -10.06
CA THR A 366 6.11 26.94 -11.21
C THR A 366 7.01 27.02 -12.43
N VAL A 367 6.43 26.89 -13.61
CA VAL A 367 7.11 27.00 -14.91
C VAL A 367 6.80 28.36 -15.53
N ASP A 368 7.85 29.13 -15.85
CA ASP A 368 7.71 30.34 -16.65
C ASP A 368 7.56 29.97 -18.14
N ALA A 369 6.33 30.05 -18.64
CA ALA A 369 5.99 29.79 -20.03
C ALA A 369 5.82 31.09 -20.86
N SER A 370 6.29 32.26 -20.38
CA SER A 370 6.12 33.53 -21.09
C SER A 370 6.75 33.54 -22.50
N GLY A 371 7.82 32.76 -22.69
CA GLY A 371 8.46 32.54 -23.98
C GLY A 371 7.94 31.31 -24.78
N LEU A 372 6.97 30.58 -24.24
CA LEU A 372 6.43 29.36 -24.86
C LEU A 372 5.03 29.63 -25.43
N THR A 373 4.65 28.89 -26.45
CA THR A 373 3.41 29.17 -27.22
C THR A 373 2.44 28.01 -27.22
N PHE A 374 2.90 26.79 -26.90
CA PHE A 374 2.09 25.58 -26.91
C PHE A 374 2.35 24.70 -25.70
N MET A 375 1.36 23.88 -25.35
CA MET A 375 1.52 22.67 -24.55
C MET A 375 1.32 21.44 -25.41
N HIS A 376 2.17 20.44 -25.26
CA HIS A 376 2.01 19.11 -25.85
C HIS A 376 1.61 18.09 -24.80
N ILE A 377 0.75 17.14 -25.20
CA ILE A 377 0.40 15.97 -24.38
C ILE A 377 -0.04 14.83 -25.28
N ASP A 378 0.51 13.63 -25.02
CA ASP A 378 0.05 12.40 -25.64
C ASP A 378 -0.93 11.67 -24.71
N VAL A 379 -2.06 11.24 -25.27
CA VAL A 379 -3.13 10.55 -24.55
C VAL A 379 -3.46 9.23 -25.23
N TYR A 380 -3.51 8.15 -24.44
CA TYR A 380 -3.95 6.84 -24.87
C TYR A 380 -5.17 6.41 -24.08
N VAL A 381 -6.20 5.87 -24.73
CA VAL A 381 -7.41 5.34 -24.08
C VAL A 381 -7.60 3.87 -24.41
N GLN A 382 -8.00 3.08 -23.40
CA GLN A 382 -8.23 1.65 -23.55
C GLN A 382 -9.70 1.33 -23.88
N GLU A 383 -10.60 2.23 -23.59
CA GLU A 383 -12.04 2.07 -23.75
C GLU A 383 -12.66 3.35 -24.31
N ALA A 384 -13.85 3.21 -24.88
CA ALA A 384 -14.61 4.36 -25.31
C ALA A 384 -15.24 5.09 -24.12
N GLY A 385 -15.22 6.40 -24.11
CA GLY A 385 -15.78 7.20 -23.03
C GLY A 385 -16.02 8.64 -23.46
N THR A 386 -16.27 9.49 -22.46
CA THR A 386 -16.36 10.93 -22.64
C THR A 386 -14.98 11.53 -22.91
N GLU A 387 -14.95 12.76 -23.38
CA GLU A 387 -13.74 13.53 -23.59
C GLU A 387 -13.02 13.77 -22.25
N VAL A 388 -11.70 13.89 -22.28
CA VAL A 388 -10.89 14.28 -21.12
C VAL A 388 -10.78 15.80 -21.12
N GLY A 389 -11.36 16.45 -20.12
CA GLY A 389 -11.17 17.88 -19.90
C GLY A 389 -9.79 18.16 -19.33
N LEU A 390 -9.06 19.10 -19.91
CA LEU A 390 -7.77 19.57 -19.44
C LEU A 390 -7.84 21.05 -19.08
N GLN A 391 -7.33 21.41 -17.89
CA GLN A 391 -7.13 22.80 -17.50
C GLN A 391 -5.63 23.02 -17.29
N ILE A 392 -5.07 24.04 -17.94
CA ILE A 392 -3.70 24.50 -17.76
C ILE A 392 -3.78 25.72 -16.84
N ARG A 393 -3.24 25.63 -15.62
CA ARG A 393 -3.38 26.65 -14.58
C ARG A 393 -2.10 27.43 -14.34
N ASP A 394 -2.17 28.77 -14.50
CA ASP A 394 -1.21 29.69 -13.91
C ASP A 394 -1.70 30.07 -12.50
N VAL A 395 -0.85 29.84 -11.50
CA VAL A 395 -1.20 29.99 -10.08
C VAL A 395 -0.84 31.37 -9.52
N GLY A 396 -0.68 32.35 -10.40
CA GLY A 396 -0.45 33.74 -10.03
C GLY A 396 0.86 34.00 -9.29
N ALA A 397 0.95 35.16 -8.67
CA ALA A 397 2.14 35.61 -7.95
C ALA A 397 2.28 34.96 -6.55
N ASN A 398 1.18 34.51 -5.97
CA ASN A 398 1.17 33.83 -4.68
C ASN A 398 1.63 32.36 -4.76
N GLN A 399 1.71 31.79 -5.98
CA GLN A 399 2.14 30.41 -6.28
C GLN A 399 1.30 29.34 -5.59
N THR A 400 0.03 29.63 -5.31
CA THR A 400 -0.97 28.73 -4.72
C THR A 400 -2.11 28.52 -5.68
N ILE A 401 -2.70 27.30 -5.68
CA ILE A 401 -3.90 27.02 -6.47
C ILE A 401 -5.11 27.60 -5.74
N ASP A 402 -5.69 28.65 -6.28
CA ASP A 402 -6.89 29.27 -5.76
C ASP A 402 -8.10 28.89 -6.63
N THR A 403 -9.00 28.09 -6.08
CA THR A 403 -10.13 27.50 -6.81
C THR A 403 -11.44 27.68 -6.05
N ASP A 404 -12.48 28.15 -6.72
CA ASP A 404 -13.86 28.06 -6.20
C ASP A 404 -14.27 26.58 -6.16
N VAL A 405 -14.44 26.03 -4.96
CA VAL A 405 -14.74 24.61 -4.72
C VAL A 405 -16.07 24.14 -5.32
N ASN A 406 -17.01 25.06 -5.61
CA ASN A 406 -18.31 24.71 -6.17
C ASN A 406 -18.29 24.66 -7.71
N THR A 407 -17.44 25.45 -8.35
CA THR A 407 -17.41 25.61 -9.80
C THR A 407 -16.14 25.07 -10.45
N GLY A 408 -15.08 24.84 -9.66
CA GLY A 408 -13.75 24.48 -10.15
C GLY A 408 -13.07 25.61 -10.93
N LEU A 409 -13.63 26.85 -10.92
CA LEU A 409 -13.07 28.00 -11.60
C LEU A 409 -11.92 28.63 -10.80
N PRO A 410 -10.90 29.21 -11.49
CA PRO A 410 -9.87 29.98 -10.81
C PRO A 410 -10.48 31.21 -10.12
N ILE A 411 -9.93 31.55 -8.95
CA ILE A 411 -10.23 32.78 -8.23
C ILE A 411 -8.93 33.50 -7.88
N GLY A 412 -9.02 34.70 -7.32
CA GLY A 412 -7.84 35.47 -6.97
C GLY A 412 -7.04 35.93 -8.19
N ASP A 413 -5.74 35.64 -8.19
CA ASP A 413 -4.82 35.96 -9.29
C ASP A 413 -4.54 34.76 -10.23
N ASP A 414 -5.19 33.61 -9.99
CA ASP A 414 -5.12 32.45 -10.87
C ASP A 414 -5.77 32.73 -12.23
N LYS A 415 -5.19 32.12 -13.27
CA LYS A 415 -5.73 32.06 -14.63
C LYS A 415 -5.70 30.66 -15.16
N ASP A 416 -6.68 30.26 -15.96
CA ASP A 416 -6.62 28.97 -16.64
C ASP A 416 -7.01 29.03 -18.11
N LEU A 417 -6.55 28.02 -18.86
CA LEU A 417 -7.03 27.64 -20.15
C LEU A 417 -7.69 26.27 -20.03
N ARG A 418 -8.93 26.16 -20.53
CA ARG A 418 -9.70 24.91 -20.52
C ARG A 418 -9.92 24.42 -21.93
N VAL A 419 -9.58 23.16 -22.16
CA VAL A 419 -9.76 22.48 -23.44
C VAL A 419 -10.28 21.06 -23.20
N ASP A 420 -11.11 20.57 -24.11
CA ASP A 420 -11.55 19.19 -24.14
C ASP A 420 -10.67 18.42 -25.15
N LEU A 421 -10.00 17.38 -24.70
CA LEU A 421 -9.19 16.51 -25.53
C LEU A 421 -10.11 15.56 -26.29
N THR A 422 -10.48 15.95 -27.50
CA THR A 422 -11.47 15.28 -28.35
C THR A 422 -10.82 14.41 -29.40
N GLY A 423 -11.59 13.49 -30.01
CA GLY A 423 -11.08 12.62 -31.09
C GLY A 423 -10.19 11.49 -30.61
N LEU A 424 -10.24 11.14 -29.32
CA LEU A 424 -9.52 10.01 -28.76
C LEU A 424 -9.95 8.71 -29.43
N THR A 425 -8.97 7.90 -29.82
CA THR A 425 -9.19 6.62 -30.48
C THR A 425 -8.74 5.47 -29.58
N VAL A 426 -9.65 4.56 -29.27
CA VAL A 426 -9.36 3.39 -28.43
C VAL A 426 -8.18 2.58 -29.01
N GLY A 427 -7.23 2.26 -28.15
CA GLY A 427 -6.05 1.46 -28.50
C GLY A 427 -4.97 2.24 -29.27
N GLN A 428 -5.04 3.56 -29.31
CA GLN A 428 -4.06 4.40 -30.02
C GLN A 428 -3.69 5.64 -29.20
N TRP A 429 -2.44 6.07 -29.34
CA TRP A 429 -2.00 7.37 -28.86
C TRP A 429 -2.58 8.49 -29.75
N THR A 430 -3.07 9.53 -29.11
CA THR A 430 -3.54 10.79 -29.76
C THR A 430 -2.71 11.92 -29.20
N SER A 431 -1.99 12.63 -30.06
CA SER A 431 -1.16 13.78 -29.69
C SER A 431 -1.96 15.07 -29.80
N PHE A 432 -1.83 15.93 -28.80
CA PHE A 432 -2.43 17.25 -28.76
C PHE A 432 -1.36 18.33 -28.63
N ASP A 433 -1.39 19.31 -29.53
CA ASP A 433 -0.62 20.55 -29.46
C ASP A 433 -1.58 21.70 -29.17
N ILE A 434 -1.58 22.19 -27.95
CA ILE A 434 -2.58 23.12 -27.40
C ILE A 434 -1.96 24.52 -27.34
N PRO A 435 -2.46 25.50 -28.11
CA PRO A 435 -1.99 26.88 -28.01
C PRO A 435 -2.25 27.47 -26.62
N LEU A 436 -1.26 28.13 -26.04
CA LEU A 436 -1.41 28.85 -24.77
C LEU A 436 -2.09 30.20 -25.00
N ASP A 437 -3.36 30.17 -25.35
CA ASP A 437 -4.21 31.31 -25.67
C ASP A 437 -5.17 31.71 -24.53
N GLY A 438 -6.25 32.42 -24.83
CA GLY A 438 -7.20 32.87 -23.84
C GLY A 438 -6.57 33.70 -22.73
N ASP A 439 -6.89 33.41 -21.49
CA ASP A 439 -6.34 34.09 -20.29
C ASP A 439 -4.82 33.90 -20.16
N LEU A 440 -4.28 32.78 -20.67
CA LEU A 440 -2.85 32.50 -20.65
C LEU A 440 -2.06 33.33 -21.67
N THR A 441 -2.70 34.05 -22.57
CA THR A 441 -2.01 35.01 -23.46
C THR A 441 -1.34 36.12 -22.65
N THR A 442 -1.93 36.53 -21.56
CA THR A 442 -1.45 37.65 -20.73
C THR A 442 -0.77 37.22 -19.44
N GLN A 443 -1.03 36.00 -18.99
CA GLN A 443 -0.47 35.48 -17.73
C GLN A 443 -0.18 33.99 -17.88
N ARG A 444 1.12 33.64 -18.01
CA ARG A 444 1.64 32.26 -18.05
C ARG A 444 3.08 32.16 -17.54
N ASN A 445 3.44 33.03 -16.62
CA ASN A 445 4.78 33.06 -16.02
C ASN A 445 4.89 32.24 -14.74
N ASN A 446 3.77 31.70 -14.24
CA ASN A 446 3.70 30.86 -13.05
C ASN A 446 2.77 29.65 -13.30
N LEU A 447 2.99 28.89 -14.36
CA LEU A 447 2.23 27.65 -14.58
C LEU A 447 2.54 26.69 -13.44
N GLY A 448 1.53 26.30 -12.67
CA GLY A 448 1.70 25.49 -11.46
C GLY A 448 0.92 24.18 -11.47
N ALA A 449 -0.02 24.00 -12.37
CA ALA A 449 -0.83 22.79 -12.40
C ALA A 449 -1.46 22.47 -13.75
N LEU A 450 -1.69 21.19 -13.99
CA LEU A 450 -2.67 20.66 -14.94
C LEU A 450 -3.81 20.02 -14.15
N ILE A 451 -5.05 20.26 -14.54
CA ILE A 451 -6.22 19.61 -13.93
C ILE A 451 -6.93 18.81 -14.99
N LEU A 452 -7.16 17.53 -14.71
CA LEU A 452 -7.76 16.54 -15.59
C LEU A 452 -9.16 16.23 -15.08
N VAL A 453 -10.18 16.32 -15.94
CA VAL A 453 -11.59 16.20 -15.54
C VAL A 453 -12.29 15.17 -16.43
N GLY A 454 -12.94 14.19 -15.81
CA GLY A 454 -13.70 13.16 -16.52
C GLY A 454 -12.86 12.28 -17.43
N GLY A 455 -13.48 11.72 -18.45
CA GLY A 455 -12.87 10.81 -19.42
C GLY A 455 -13.07 9.32 -19.11
N PRO A 456 -12.72 8.44 -20.07
CA PRO A 456 -12.50 7.01 -19.80
C PRO A 456 -11.21 6.83 -18.98
N ASN A 457 -10.83 5.60 -18.67
CA ASN A 457 -9.48 5.33 -18.20
C ASN A 457 -8.47 5.71 -19.30
N PHE A 458 -7.48 6.52 -18.95
CA PHE A 458 -6.50 7.04 -19.91
C PHE A 458 -5.07 6.97 -19.39
N ILE A 459 -4.14 6.99 -20.32
CA ILE A 459 -2.70 7.00 -20.06
C ILE A 459 -2.12 8.24 -20.70
N LEU A 460 -1.18 8.88 -20.02
CA LEU A 460 -0.50 10.10 -20.48
C LEU A 460 0.99 9.86 -20.64
N ASP A 461 1.54 10.52 -21.65
CA ASP A 461 2.99 10.66 -21.87
C ASP A 461 3.29 12.01 -22.51
N ASN A 462 4.56 12.35 -22.60
CA ASN A 462 5.08 13.51 -23.33
C ASN A 462 4.38 14.83 -23.00
N ILE A 463 4.28 15.15 -21.71
CA ILE A 463 3.69 16.39 -21.21
C ILE A 463 4.77 17.47 -21.17
N TYR A 464 4.70 18.47 -22.05
CA TYR A 464 5.66 19.55 -22.07
C TYR A 464 5.11 20.84 -22.69
N PHE A 465 5.69 21.97 -22.31
CA PHE A 465 5.47 23.28 -22.92
C PHE A 465 6.59 23.58 -23.91
N TYR A 466 6.28 24.26 -25.04
CA TYR A 466 7.26 24.51 -26.06
C TYR A 466 6.98 25.77 -26.88
N THR A 467 8.00 26.21 -27.64
CA THR A 467 7.87 27.18 -28.72
C THR A 467 8.21 26.55 -30.04
N GLU A 468 7.57 27.00 -31.14
CA GLU A 468 7.91 26.56 -32.50
C GLU A 468 9.29 27.07 -32.96
#